data_333c5963d43b78cc9e96f8187970a6fb
#
_entry.id   333c5963d43b78cc9e96f8187970a6fb
#
_cell.length_a   1.000
_cell.length_b   1.000
_cell.length_c   1.000
_cell.angle_alpha   90.00
_cell.angle_beta   90.00
_cell.angle_gamma   90.00
#
_symmetry.space_group_name_H-M   'P 1'
#
loop_
_entity.id
_entity.type
_entity.pdbx_description
1 polymer ?
#
loop_
_entity_poly.entity_id
_entity_poly.type
_entity_poly.pdbx_seq_one_letter_code
_entity_poly.pdbx_strand_id
1 'polypeptide(L)'
;MLDQEQIGDKRSLTQGLAFNCFRAVGKNFLVTPTALLSLVLLEDPSGGLKWNDIIHKCFFIVEFCKKFKIPYVASLKDENFSSTIDRAMEILVGNGKVEIIKGREPENVFYSIKVNARKELLYSKNSILHHFLVPWAIHSAWIKVFKGSITSVEELKTFFLRERDQLKHEFYLPTTKEFLQNALHIVSEIIGRKIRSLEECLKLEYKELYMVASSTGIFARSGSYLF
;
A
#
# COMPACT_ATOMS: atom_id res chain seq x y z
N MET A 1 -41.12 -24.71 4.25
CA MET A 1 -40.85 -23.34 3.75
C MET A 1 -40.15 -22.60 4.87
N LEU A 2 -38.92 -22.15 4.64
CA LEU A 2 -38.22 -21.30 5.60
C LEU A 2 -38.77 -19.89 5.47
N ASP A 3 -39.08 -19.25 6.60
CA ASP A 3 -39.58 -17.87 6.64
C ASP A 3 -38.59 -16.91 5.96
N GLN A 4 -39.08 -15.88 5.27
CA GLN A 4 -38.25 -14.89 4.57
C GLN A 4 -37.29 -14.17 5.55
N GLU A 5 -37.66 -13.97 6.80
CA GLU A 5 -36.80 -13.46 7.86
C GLU A 5 -35.61 -14.39 8.16
N GLN A 6 -35.86 -15.72 8.25
CA GLN A 6 -34.79 -16.70 8.46
C GLN A 6 -33.80 -16.79 7.27
N ILE A 7 -34.28 -16.54 6.05
CA ILE A 7 -33.45 -16.51 4.84
C ILE A 7 -32.56 -15.23 4.83
N GLY A 8 -33.12 -14.11 5.26
CA GLY A 8 -32.39 -12.85 5.41
C GLY A 8 -31.25 -12.94 6.45
N ASP A 9 -31.53 -13.56 7.59
CA ASP A 9 -30.57 -13.79 8.67
C ASP A 9 -29.43 -14.75 8.25
N LYS A 10 -29.76 -15.86 7.59
CA LYS A 10 -28.76 -16.80 7.05
C LYS A 10 -27.85 -16.15 6.01
N ARG A 11 -28.40 -15.34 5.12
CA ARG A 11 -27.61 -14.63 4.10
C ARG A 11 -26.65 -13.62 4.72
N SER A 12 -27.12 -12.84 5.69
CA SER A 12 -26.32 -11.89 6.45
C SER A 12 -25.20 -12.58 7.22
N LEU A 13 -25.51 -13.69 7.90
CA LEU A 13 -24.54 -14.51 8.61
C LEU A 13 -23.46 -15.08 7.66
N THR A 14 -23.89 -15.64 6.54
CA THR A 14 -22.96 -16.21 5.53
C THR A 14 -22.03 -15.12 4.95
N GLN A 15 -22.57 -13.95 4.64
CA GLN A 15 -21.77 -12.82 4.17
C GLN A 15 -20.79 -12.34 5.24
N GLY A 16 -21.21 -12.25 6.50
CA GLY A 16 -20.35 -11.89 7.62
C GLY A 16 -19.21 -12.88 7.83
N LEU A 17 -19.50 -14.18 7.78
CA LEU A 17 -18.48 -15.24 7.87
C LEU A 17 -17.51 -15.19 6.70
N ALA A 18 -18.02 -15.09 5.47
CA ALA A 18 -17.17 -14.98 4.28
C ALA A 18 -16.23 -13.77 4.35
N PHE A 19 -16.74 -12.61 4.77
CA PHE A 19 -15.93 -11.40 4.93
C PHE A 19 -14.87 -11.55 6.03
N ASN A 20 -15.21 -12.19 7.16
CA ASN A 20 -14.26 -12.43 8.24
C ASN A 20 -13.15 -13.41 7.80
N CYS A 21 -13.51 -14.50 7.09
CA CYS A 21 -12.53 -15.41 6.51
C CYS A 21 -11.61 -14.69 5.50
N PHE A 22 -12.18 -13.91 4.61
CA PHE A 22 -11.44 -13.14 3.61
C PHE A 22 -10.43 -12.18 4.27
N ARG A 23 -10.85 -11.48 5.33
CA ARG A 23 -9.97 -10.60 6.11
C ARG A 23 -8.87 -11.38 6.84
N ALA A 24 -9.20 -12.53 7.44
CA ALA A 24 -8.22 -13.35 8.14
C ALA A 24 -7.16 -13.89 7.20
N VAL A 25 -7.53 -14.30 5.98
CA VAL A 25 -6.59 -14.67 4.91
C VAL A 25 -5.69 -13.50 4.56
N GLY A 26 -6.26 -12.31 4.30
CA GLY A 26 -5.49 -11.12 3.93
C GLY A 26 -4.44 -10.71 4.98
N LYS A 27 -4.79 -10.77 6.26
CA LYS A 27 -3.85 -10.45 7.35
C LYS A 27 -2.59 -11.33 7.36
N ASN A 28 -2.65 -12.53 6.79
CA ASN A 28 -1.55 -13.48 6.75
C ASN A 28 -0.79 -13.49 5.41
N PHE A 29 -1.18 -12.68 4.43
CA PHE A 29 -0.39 -12.54 3.21
C PHE A 29 0.94 -11.86 3.52
N LEU A 30 2.02 -12.52 3.10
CA LEU A 30 3.37 -12.05 3.32
C LEU A 30 3.81 -11.13 2.18
N VAL A 31 4.50 -10.05 2.53
CA VAL A 31 5.23 -9.26 1.55
C VAL A 31 6.42 -10.09 1.05
N THR A 32 6.39 -10.45 -0.23
CA THR A 32 7.44 -11.22 -0.91
C THR A 32 8.33 -10.31 -1.75
N PRO A 33 9.58 -10.71 -2.08
CA PRO A 33 10.49 -9.89 -2.88
C PRO A 33 9.93 -9.51 -4.25
N THR A 34 9.27 -10.45 -4.94
CA THR A 34 8.68 -10.20 -6.26
C THR A 34 7.46 -9.28 -6.19
N ALA A 35 6.61 -9.41 -5.17
CA ALA A 35 5.48 -8.52 -4.97
C ALA A 35 5.95 -7.10 -4.58
N LEU A 36 7.00 -7.00 -3.76
CA LEU A 36 7.63 -5.74 -3.39
C LEU A 36 8.22 -5.03 -4.61
N LEU A 37 9.00 -5.73 -5.44
CA LEU A 37 9.51 -5.19 -6.70
C LEU A 37 8.39 -4.78 -7.65
N SER A 38 7.32 -5.59 -7.74
CA SER A 38 6.17 -5.25 -8.57
C SER A 38 5.49 -3.95 -8.08
N LEU A 39 5.38 -3.76 -6.77
CA LEU A 39 4.86 -2.52 -6.18
C LEU A 39 5.73 -1.33 -6.58
N VAL A 40 7.05 -1.41 -6.35
CA VAL A 40 7.99 -0.32 -6.62
C VAL A 40 8.05 0.05 -8.12
N LEU A 41 8.15 -0.95 -8.99
CA LEU A 41 8.26 -0.74 -10.44
C LEU A 41 6.98 -0.18 -11.06
N LEU A 42 5.80 -0.65 -10.60
CA LEU A 42 4.52 -0.19 -11.12
C LEU A 42 4.14 1.21 -10.65
N GLU A 43 4.69 1.68 -9.54
CA GLU A 43 4.40 3.02 -9.02
C GLU A 43 5.14 4.14 -9.74
N ASP A 44 6.19 3.81 -10.48
CA ASP A 44 6.97 4.83 -11.18
C ASP A 44 6.34 5.19 -12.55
N PRO A 45 6.04 6.49 -12.78
CA PRO A 45 5.45 6.94 -14.03
C PRO A 45 6.45 7.04 -15.17
N SER A 46 7.75 7.14 -14.85
CA SER A 46 8.81 7.31 -15.86
C SER A 46 9.02 6.07 -16.71
N GLY A 47 8.46 4.93 -16.25
CA GLY A 47 8.58 3.65 -16.94
C GLY A 47 9.95 2.98 -16.76
N GLY A 48 10.88 3.61 -16.05
CA GLY A 48 12.21 3.02 -15.76
C GLY A 48 12.87 3.62 -14.53
N LEU A 49 13.35 2.76 -13.63
CA LEU A 49 14.02 3.13 -12.39
C LEU A 49 15.47 2.68 -12.39
N LYS A 50 16.35 3.50 -11.80
CA LYS A 50 17.73 3.10 -11.48
C LYS A 50 17.74 2.08 -10.36
N TRP A 51 18.73 1.18 -10.36
CA TRP A 51 18.85 0.13 -9.35
C TRP A 51 18.87 0.68 -7.92
N ASN A 52 19.65 1.72 -7.67
CA ASN A 52 19.74 2.32 -6.35
C ASN A 52 18.39 2.86 -5.86
N ASP A 53 17.59 3.45 -6.74
CA ASP A 53 16.26 3.95 -6.39
C ASP A 53 15.31 2.80 -6.05
N ILE A 54 15.40 1.69 -6.79
CA ILE A 54 14.63 0.47 -6.51
C ILE A 54 14.98 -0.07 -5.12
N ILE A 55 16.28 -0.25 -4.84
CA ILE A 55 16.76 -0.76 -3.54
C ILE A 55 16.30 0.15 -2.39
N HIS A 56 16.47 1.47 -2.52
CA HIS A 56 16.04 2.42 -1.50
C HIS A 56 14.53 2.37 -1.25
N LYS A 57 13.72 2.32 -2.31
CA LYS A 57 12.26 2.20 -2.18
C LYS A 57 11.85 0.88 -1.53
N CYS A 58 12.45 -0.25 -1.94
CA CYS A 58 12.20 -1.56 -1.34
C CYS A 58 12.58 -1.58 0.14
N PHE A 59 13.75 -1.04 0.50
CA PHE A 59 14.20 -0.94 1.88
C PHE A 59 13.23 -0.13 2.73
N PHE A 60 12.82 1.05 2.25
CA PHE A 60 11.86 1.89 2.97
C PHE A 60 10.53 1.17 3.23
N ILE A 61 10.02 0.40 2.24
CA ILE A 61 8.77 -0.36 2.43
C ILE A 61 8.95 -1.48 3.46
N VAL A 62 10.11 -2.17 3.46
CA VAL A 62 10.39 -3.22 4.48
C VAL A 62 10.52 -2.61 5.87
N GLU A 63 11.18 -1.46 6.03
CA GLU A 63 11.22 -0.73 7.30
C GLU A 63 9.82 -0.30 7.76
N PHE A 64 8.98 0.14 6.83
CA PHE A 64 7.57 0.40 7.12
C PHE A 64 6.86 -0.88 7.60
N CYS A 65 7.08 -2.00 6.94
CA CYS A 65 6.51 -3.29 7.37
C CYS A 65 6.95 -3.68 8.79
N LYS A 66 8.24 -3.50 9.12
CA LYS A 66 8.77 -3.74 10.49
C LYS A 66 8.06 -2.85 11.52
N LYS A 67 8.02 -1.55 11.25
CA LYS A 67 7.44 -0.55 12.16
C LYS A 67 5.96 -0.82 12.45
N PHE A 68 5.18 -1.21 11.41
CA PHE A 68 3.74 -1.41 11.52
C PHE A 68 3.34 -2.90 11.63
N LYS A 69 4.30 -3.79 11.86
CA LYS A 69 4.08 -5.24 12.04
C LYS A 69 3.32 -5.90 10.87
N ILE A 70 3.56 -5.41 9.66
CA ILE A 70 3.06 -6.02 8.43
C ILE A 70 3.91 -7.28 8.17
N PRO A 71 3.28 -8.44 7.89
CA PRO A 71 4.01 -9.68 7.71
C PRO A 71 4.80 -9.69 6.40
N TYR A 72 6.08 -10.11 6.46
CA TYR A 72 6.96 -10.25 5.30
C TYR A 72 7.86 -11.48 5.45
N VAL A 73 8.38 -11.98 4.33
CA VAL A 73 9.21 -13.19 4.32
C VAL A 73 10.56 -12.97 4.99
N ALA A 74 11.08 -14.02 5.63
CA ALA A 74 12.32 -13.95 6.38
C ALA A 74 13.54 -13.53 5.53
N SER A 75 13.55 -13.82 4.24
CA SER A 75 14.61 -13.43 3.31
C SER A 75 14.74 -11.92 3.08
N LEU A 76 13.72 -11.12 3.44
CA LEU A 76 13.77 -9.65 3.39
C LEU A 76 14.33 -9.03 4.68
N LYS A 77 14.84 -9.83 5.63
CA LYS A 77 15.54 -9.33 6.82
C LYS A 77 16.93 -8.82 6.46
N ASP A 78 17.44 -7.91 7.31
CA ASP A 78 18.59 -7.03 7.07
C ASP A 78 19.80 -7.66 6.38
N GLU A 79 20.28 -8.80 6.86
CA GLU A 79 21.50 -9.47 6.37
C GLU A 79 21.38 -9.98 4.92
N ASN A 80 20.17 -10.35 4.50
CA ASN A 80 19.91 -10.97 3.19
C ASN A 80 19.14 -10.05 2.23
N PHE A 81 18.80 -8.85 2.66
CA PHE A 81 17.90 -7.97 1.93
C PHE A 81 18.37 -7.71 0.49
N SER A 82 19.60 -7.19 0.33
CA SER A 82 20.12 -6.81 -0.99
C SER A 82 20.17 -8.02 -1.93
N SER A 83 20.79 -9.11 -1.50
CA SER A 83 20.90 -10.34 -2.31
C SER A 83 19.53 -10.96 -2.64
N THR A 84 18.55 -10.79 -1.75
CA THR A 84 17.17 -11.26 -2.01
C THR A 84 16.49 -10.42 -3.07
N ILE A 85 16.66 -9.09 -3.06
CA ILE A 85 16.10 -8.21 -4.08
C ILE A 85 16.82 -8.40 -5.42
N ASP A 86 18.16 -8.57 -5.42
CA ASP A 86 18.94 -8.90 -6.62
C ASP A 86 18.37 -10.16 -7.30
N ARG A 87 18.24 -11.27 -6.56
CA ARG A 87 17.67 -12.52 -7.08
C ARG A 87 16.25 -12.35 -7.61
N ALA A 88 15.42 -11.63 -6.90
CA ALA A 88 14.04 -11.40 -7.34
C ALA A 88 13.99 -10.59 -8.64
N MET A 89 14.90 -9.61 -8.81
CA MET A 89 15.03 -8.86 -10.05
C MET A 89 15.55 -9.76 -11.19
N GLU A 90 16.56 -10.59 -10.94
CA GLU A 90 17.06 -11.57 -11.91
C GLU A 90 15.94 -12.50 -12.42
N ILE A 91 15.06 -12.96 -11.51
CA ILE A 91 13.89 -13.77 -11.89
C ILE A 91 12.93 -12.97 -12.77
N LEU A 92 12.64 -11.70 -12.47
CA LEU A 92 11.76 -10.88 -13.28
C LEU A 92 12.35 -10.60 -14.67
N VAL A 93 13.65 -10.35 -14.75
CA VAL A 93 14.37 -10.15 -16.01
C VAL A 93 14.44 -11.46 -16.81
N GLY A 94 14.83 -12.57 -16.17
CA GLY A 94 14.93 -13.88 -16.80
C GLY A 94 13.59 -14.39 -17.35
N ASN A 95 12.50 -14.08 -16.68
CA ASN A 95 11.14 -14.39 -17.14
C ASN A 95 10.58 -13.36 -18.15
N GLY A 96 11.40 -12.41 -18.60
CA GLY A 96 11.02 -11.41 -19.59
C GLY A 96 9.97 -10.41 -19.13
N LYS A 97 9.79 -10.22 -17.81
CA LYS A 97 8.82 -9.26 -17.24
C LYS A 97 9.39 -7.86 -17.11
N VAL A 98 10.69 -7.79 -16.84
CA VAL A 98 11.47 -6.55 -16.75
C VAL A 98 12.55 -6.58 -17.81
N GLU A 99 12.83 -5.45 -18.41
CA GLU A 99 13.94 -5.23 -19.33
C GLU A 99 14.96 -4.27 -18.72
N ILE A 100 16.20 -4.47 -19.10
CA ILE A 100 17.33 -3.60 -18.70
C ILE A 100 17.61 -2.67 -19.85
N ILE A 101 17.42 -1.37 -19.62
CA ILE A 101 17.71 -0.30 -20.59
C ILE A 101 19.04 0.31 -20.21
N LYS A 102 20.03 0.18 -21.09
CA LYS A 102 21.36 0.80 -20.92
C LYS A 102 21.33 2.20 -21.53
N GLY A 103 21.65 3.20 -20.73
CA GLY A 103 21.86 4.56 -21.20
C GLY A 103 23.17 4.73 -21.97
N ARG A 104 23.47 5.96 -22.39
CA ARG A 104 24.73 6.28 -23.09
C ARG A 104 25.96 6.09 -22.21
N GLU A 105 25.84 6.31 -20.92
CA GLU A 105 26.89 6.12 -19.93
C GLU A 105 26.73 4.76 -19.24
N PRO A 106 27.83 4.03 -18.94
CA PRO A 106 27.77 2.69 -18.34
C PRO A 106 26.98 2.60 -17.02
N GLU A 107 26.97 3.70 -16.26
CA GLU A 107 26.28 3.82 -14.96
C GLU A 107 24.77 4.10 -15.09
N ASN A 108 24.30 4.44 -16.28
CA ASN A 108 22.89 4.73 -16.54
C ASN A 108 22.16 3.45 -16.98
N VAL A 109 21.95 2.56 -16.01
CA VAL A 109 21.16 1.35 -16.18
C VAL A 109 19.79 1.54 -15.53
N PHE A 110 18.74 1.34 -16.32
CA PHE A 110 17.37 1.45 -15.88
C PHE A 110 16.66 0.10 -16.02
N TYR A 111 15.78 -0.18 -15.10
CA TYR A 111 14.89 -1.35 -15.10
C TYR A 111 13.48 -0.89 -15.45
N SER A 112 12.93 -1.41 -16.52
CA SER A 112 11.60 -1.05 -17.03
C SER A 112 10.71 -2.27 -17.16
N ILE A 113 9.42 -2.10 -16.90
CA ILE A 113 8.42 -3.16 -17.08
C ILE A 113 8.08 -3.28 -18.56
N LYS A 114 8.17 -4.49 -19.10
CA LYS A 114 7.65 -4.75 -20.46
C LYS A 114 6.13 -4.59 -20.50
N VAL A 115 5.62 -3.95 -21.55
CA VAL A 115 4.19 -3.61 -21.69
C VAL A 115 3.28 -4.82 -21.50
N ASN A 116 3.64 -5.96 -22.09
CA ASN A 116 2.88 -7.20 -21.99
C ASN A 116 2.91 -7.85 -20.60
N ALA A 117 3.93 -7.57 -19.77
CA ALA A 117 4.09 -8.12 -18.43
C ALA A 117 3.36 -7.32 -17.33
N ARG A 118 2.85 -6.12 -17.67
CA ARG A 118 2.23 -5.22 -16.70
C ARG A 118 1.08 -5.86 -15.91
N LYS A 119 0.23 -6.64 -16.58
CA LYS A 119 -0.90 -7.34 -15.93
C LYS A 119 -0.46 -8.36 -14.88
N GLU A 120 0.61 -9.11 -15.17
CA GLU A 120 1.13 -10.13 -14.26
C GLU A 120 1.77 -9.49 -13.02
N LEU A 121 2.50 -8.37 -13.21
CA LEU A 121 3.07 -7.61 -12.09
C LEU A 121 1.98 -6.93 -11.26
N LEU A 122 0.89 -6.47 -11.86
CA LEU A 122 -0.29 -5.98 -11.14
C LEU A 122 -0.88 -7.06 -10.23
N TYR A 123 -0.98 -8.30 -10.69
CA TYR A 123 -1.43 -9.41 -9.86
C TYR A 123 -0.52 -9.62 -8.64
N SER A 124 0.81 -9.65 -8.85
CA SER A 124 1.79 -9.77 -7.76
C SER A 124 1.70 -8.59 -6.78
N LYS A 125 1.61 -7.35 -7.28
CA LYS A 125 1.42 -6.15 -6.47
C LYS A 125 0.14 -6.24 -5.63
N ASN A 126 -0.99 -6.62 -6.25
CA ASN A 126 -2.30 -6.63 -5.61
C ASN A 126 -2.39 -7.66 -4.46
N SER A 127 -1.56 -8.72 -4.48
CA SER A 127 -1.52 -9.69 -3.39
C SER A 127 -1.11 -9.06 -2.04
N ILE A 128 -0.32 -8.00 -2.05
CA ILE A 128 0.18 -7.30 -0.84
C ILE A 128 -0.40 -5.90 -0.67
N LEU A 129 -1.13 -5.39 -1.66
CA LEU A 129 -1.56 -3.99 -1.71
C LEU A 129 -2.45 -3.58 -0.54
N HIS A 130 -3.27 -4.50 -0.04
CA HIS A 130 -4.17 -4.26 1.09
C HIS A 130 -3.43 -3.81 2.38
N HIS A 131 -2.16 -4.15 2.54
CA HIS A 131 -1.32 -3.67 3.64
C HIS A 131 -0.96 -2.18 3.51
N PHE A 132 -0.98 -1.64 2.31
CA PHE A 132 -0.52 -0.28 1.99
C PHE A 132 -1.65 0.68 1.63
N LEU A 133 -2.91 0.23 1.64
CA LEU A 133 -4.05 1.08 1.30
C LEU A 133 -4.37 2.14 2.37
N VAL A 134 -4.07 1.86 3.64
CA VAL A 134 -4.22 2.87 4.70
C VAL A 134 -3.20 4.01 4.53
N PRO A 135 -1.87 3.76 4.42
CA PRO A 135 -0.90 4.83 4.16
C PRO A 135 -1.13 5.54 2.82
N TRP A 136 -1.60 4.86 1.78
CA TRP A 136 -2.04 5.49 0.54
C TRP A 136 -3.21 6.47 0.77
N ALA A 137 -4.23 6.04 1.51
CA ALA A 137 -5.37 6.90 1.82
C ALA A 137 -4.95 8.12 2.66
N ILE A 138 -4.01 7.94 3.61
CA ILE A 138 -3.41 9.03 4.37
C ILE A 138 -2.74 10.01 3.41
N HIS A 139 -1.83 9.55 2.55
CA HIS A 139 -1.15 10.41 1.59
C HIS A 139 -2.13 11.21 0.75
N SER A 140 -3.12 10.54 0.17
CA SER A 140 -4.16 11.17 -0.66
C SER A 140 -5.00 12.20 0.09
N ALA A 141 -5.35 11.91 1.35
CA ALA A 141 -6.06 12.84 2.23
C ALA A 141 -5.22 14.09 2.52
N TRP A 142 -3.93 13.91 2.87
CA TRP A 142 -3.04 15.02 3.20
C TRP A 142 -2.77 15.95 2.02
N ILE A 143 -2.63 15.40 0.82
CA ILE A 143 -2.55 16.24 -0.40
C ILE A 143 -3.80 17.10 -0.57
N LYS A 144 -4.99 16.57 -0.24
CA LYS A 144 -6.25 17.34 -0.31
C LYS A 144 -6.35 18.39 0.80
N VAL A 145 -5.84 18.10 2.00
CA VAL A 145 -5.73 19.07 3.09
C VAL A 145 -4.80 20.21 2.70
N PHE A 146 -3.60 19.91 2.16
CA PHE A 146 -2.67 20.93 1.65
C PHE A 146 -3.28 21.82 0.56
N LYS A 147 -4.10 21.25 -0.32
CA LYS A 147 -4.78 22.00 -1.38
C LYS A 147 -6.03 22.75 -0.89
N GLY A 148 -6.39 22.65 0.39
CA GLY A 148 -7.60 23.24 0.95
C GLY A 148 -8.91 22.61 0.45
N SER A 149 -8.83 21.39 -0.12
CA SER A 149 -10.01 20.64 -0.58
C SER A 149 -10.66 19.82 0.53
N ILE A 150 -9.99 19.65 1.64
CA ILE A 150 -10.51 19.08 2.90
C ILE A 150 -10.17 20.06 4.00
N THR A 151 -11.19 20.62 4.64
CA THR A 151 -11.07 21.66 5.66
C THR A 151 -11.77 21.31 6.96
N SER A 152 -12.63 20.30 6.96
CA SER A 152 -13.39 19.85 8.12
C SER A 152 -13.15 18.39 8.47
N VAL A 153 -13.46 18.03 9.72
CA VAL A 153 -13.36 16.63 10.21
C VAL A 153 -14.31 15.72 9.46
N GLU A 154 -15.50 16.20 9.14
CA GLU A 154 -16.53 15.47 8.41
C GLU A 154 -16.09 15.16 7.00
N GLU A 155 -15.46 16.12 6.32
CA GLU A 155 -14.90 15.91 4.98
C GLU A 155 -13.75 14.90 5.01
N LEU A 156 -12.84 15.00 5.98
CA LEU A 156 -11.74 14.07 6.15
C LEU A 156 -12.23 12.66 6.45
N LYS A 157 -13.21 12.52 7.34
CA LYS A 157 -13.84 11.24 7.66
C LYS A 157 -14.55 10.64 6.44
N THR A 158 -15.34 11.46 5.75
CA THR A 158 -16.07 11.05 4.54
C THR A 158 -15.09 10.59 3.46
N PHE A 159 -13.97 11.28 3.29
CA PHE A 159 -12.92 10.87 2.36
C PHE A 159 -12.41 9.47 2.69
N PHE A 160 -11.96 9.21 3.92
CA PHE A 160 -11.45 7.90 4.34
C PHE A 160 -12.48 6.78 4.15
N LEU A 161 -13.74 7.04 4.49
CA LEU A 161 -14.81 6.05 4.35
C LEU A 161 -15.11 5.74 2.89
N ARG A 162 -15.14 6.75 2.04
CA ARG A 162 -15.37 6.59 0.61
C ARG A 162 -14.26 5.78 -0.04
N GLU A 163 -12.99 6.12 0.19
CA GLU A 163 -11.86 5.39 -0.36
C GLU A 163 -11.85 3.92 0.10
N ARG A 164 -12.12 3.69 1.39
CA ARG A 164 -12.27 2.32 1.91
C ARG A 164 -13.41 1.57 1.22
N ASP A 165 -14.57 2.19 1.10
CA ASP A 165 -15.78 1.51 0.60
C ASP A 165 -15.69 1.19 -0.89
N GLN A 166 -14.97 1.96 -1.67
CA GLN A 166 -14.66 1.66 -3.06
C GLN A 166 -13.80 0.38 -3.19
N LEU A 167 -12.91 0.13 -2.24
CA LEU A 167 -11.92 -0.94 -2.29
C LEU A 167 -12.29 -2.19 -1.49
N LYS A 168 -13.33 -2.14 -0.65
CA LYS A 168 -13.68 -3.22 0.31
C LYS A 168 -14.04 -4.57 -0.31
N HIS A 169 -14.44 -4.57 -1.58
CA HIS A 169 -14.82 -5.79 -2.30
C HIS A 169 -13.65 -6.42 -3.08
N GLU A 170 -12.58 -5.65 -3.28
CA GLU A 170 -11.40 -6.08 -4.04
C GLU A 170 -10.22 -6.44 -3.13
N PHE A 171 -10.16 -5.83 -1.94
CA PHE A 171 -9.03 -5.98 -1.02
C PHE A 171 -9.45 -6.37 0.40
N TYR A 172 -8.53 -7.02 1.11
CA TYR A 172 -8.67 -7.46 2.51
C TYR A 172 -8.62 -6.30 3.50
N LEU A 173 -9.52 -5.35 3.38
CA LEU A 173 -9.51 -4.15 4.21
C LEU A 173 -10.05 -4.37 5.63
N PRO A 174 -9.52 -3.63 6.62
CA PRO A 174 -10.06 -3.64 7.97
C PRO A 174 -11.46 -3.05 8.01
N THR A 175 -12.18 -3.27 9.13
CA THR A 175 -13.47 -2.60 9.36
C THR A 175 -13.29 -1.08 9.34
N THR A 176 -14.37 -0.34 9.14
CA THR A 176 -14.37 1.13 9.14
C THR A 176 -13.66 1.71 10.37
N LYS A 177 -13.99 1.18 11.56
CA LYS A 177 -13.39 1.62 12.82
C LYS A 177 -11.88 1.35 12.85
N GLU A 178 -11.47 0.14 12.50
CA GLU A 178 -10.05 -0.24 12.46
C GLU A 178 -9.29 0.54 11.38
N PHE A 179 -9.90 0.84 10.24
CA PHE A 179 -9.26 1.62 9.18
C PHE A 179 -8.89 3.02 9.66
N LEU A 180 -9.81 3.71 10.33
CA LEU A 180 -9.57 5.03 10.92
C LEU A 180 -8.57 4.96 12.07
N GLN A 181 -8.65 3.94 12.94
CA GLN A 181 -7.68 3.73 14.02
C GLN A 181 -6.27 3.49 13.49
N ASN A 182 -6.13 2.68 12.44
CA ASN A 182 -4.85 2.45 11.78
C ASN A 182 -4.29 3.73 11.15
N ALA A 183 -5.14 4.57 10.55
CA ALA A 183 -4.72 5.85 10.01
C ALA A 183 -4.17 6.77 11.12
N LEU A 184 -4.88 6.91 12.23
CA LEU A 184 -4.44 7.69 13.40
C LEU A 184 -3.14 7.13 14.00
N HIS A 185 -3.01 5.81 14.06
CA HIS A 185 -1.80 5.16 14.55
C HIS A 185 -0.60 5.45 13.64
N ILE A 186 -0.75 5.31 12.32
CA ILE A 186 0.33 5.62 11.36
C ILE A 186 0.76 7.08 11.47
N VAL A 187 -0.18 8.02 11.52
CA VAL A 187 0.11 9.44 11.68
C VAL A 187 0.84 9.69 13.00
N SER A 188 0.37 9.11 14.11
CA SER A 188 1.01 9.22 15.43
C SER A 188 2.47 8.76 15.41
N GLU A 189 2.72 7.60 14.79
CA GLU A 189 4.06 7.02 14.69
C GLU A 189 5.03 7.83 13.81
N ILE A 190 4.51 8.46 12.76
CA ILE A 190 5.32 9.33 11.88
C ILE A 190 5.70 10.62 12.63
N ILE A 191 4.76 11.22 13.33
CA ILE A 191 4.96 12.50 14.03
C ILE A 191 5.73 12.31 15.35
N GLY A 192 5.71 11.11 15.92
CA GLY A 192 6.35 10.82 17.21
C GLY A 192 5.54 11.26 18.44
N ARG A 193 4.24 11.60 18.26
CA ARG A 193 3.31 11.90 19.37
C ARG A 193 1.95 11.29 19.11
N LYS A 194 1.20 11.00 20.18
CA LYS A 194 -0.11 10.37 20.09
C LYS A 194 -1.15 11.33 19.49
N ILE A 195 -1.73 10.94 18.37
CA ILE A 195 -2.87 11.57 17.71
C ILE A 195 -4.11 10.72 18.03
N ARG A 196 -5.14 11.34 18.62
CA ARG A 196 -6.32 10.63 19.14
C ARG A 196 -7.55 10.78 18.27
N SER A 197 -7.60 11.79 17.41
CA SER A 197 -8.76 12.09 16.58
C SER A 197 -8.39 12.69 15.23
N LEU A 198 -9.33 12.64 14.29
CA LEU A 198 -9.18 13.32 12.99
C LEU A 198 -9.13 14.85 13.14
N GLU A 199 -9.73 15.38 14.21
CA GLU A 199 -9.66 16.81 14.53
C GLU A 199 -8.22 17.22 14.87
N GLU A 200 -7.51 16.42 15.66
CA GLU A 200 -6.08 16.65 15.94
C GLU A 200 -5.24 16.56 14.66
N CYS A 201 -5.60 15.68 13.72
CA CYS A 201 -4.94 15.60 12.42
C CYS A 201 -5.05 16.90 11.61
N LEU A 202 -6.20 17.56 11.62
CA LEU A 202 -6.39 18.84 10.90
C LEU A 202 -5.70 20.02 11.58
N LYS A 203 -5.32 19.88 12.85
CA LYS A 203 -4.58 20.91 13.63
C LYS A 203 -3.06 20.71 13.58
N LEU A 204 -2.57 19.75 12.75
CA LEU A 204 -1.14 19.54 12.57
C LEU A 204 -0.48 20.77 11.95
N GLU A 205 0.72 21.09 12.43
CA GLU A 205 1.53 22.13 11.83
C GLU A 205 2.02 21.74 10.44
N TYR A 206 2.34 22.73 9.61
CA TYR A 206 2.83 22.49 8.24
C TYR A 206 3.98 21.49 8.19
N LYS A 207 4.94 21.57 9.12
CA LYS A 207 6.07 20.64 9.21
C LYS A 207 5.61 19.20 9.46
N GLU A 208 4.66 19.02 10.38
CA GLU A 208 4.09 17.69 10.70
C GLU A 208 3.31 17.13 9.50
N LEU A 209 2.49 17.96 8.85
CA LEU A 209 1.78 17.60 7.63
C LEU A 209 2.75 17.15 6.53
N TYR A 210 3.85 17.90 6.34
CA TYR A 210 4.89 17.55 5.37
C TYR A 210 5.57 16.22 5.71
N MET A 211 5.86 15.97 6.99
CA MET A 211 6.43 14.68 7.45
C MET A 211 5.51 13.51 7.12
N VAL A 212 4.20 13.66 7.36
CA VAL A 212 3.22 12.61 7.04
C VAL A 212 3.14 12.39 5.52
N ALA A 213 3.01 13.45 4.73
CA ALA A 213 2.92 13.36 3.29
C ALA A 213 4.17 12.74 2.66
N SER A 214 5.37 13.12 3.09
CA SER A 214 6.64 12.58 2.58
C SER A 214 6.83 11.12 2.98
N SER A 215 6.54 10.76 4.24
CA SER A 215 6.67 9.38 4.72
C SER A 215 5.66 8.41 4.10
N THR A 216 4.51 8.89 3.64
CA THR A 216 3.50 8.08 2.96
C THR A 216 3.57 8.19 1.43
N GLY A 217 4.41 9.08 0.91
CA GLY A 217 4.54 9.40 -0.51
C GLY A 217 4.95 8.21 -1.40
N ILE A 218 5.68 7.25 -0.83
CA ILE A 218 6.03 6.02 -1.55
C ILE A 218 4.80 5.18 -1.92
N PHE A 219 3.69 5.38 -1.25
CA PHE A 219 2.42 4.69 -1.51
C PHE A 219 1.44 5.54 -2.35
N ALA A 220 1.88 6.72 -2.83
CA ALA A 220 1.03 7.71 -3.52
C ALA A 220 0.23 7.15 -4.69
N ARG A 221 0.77 6.14 -5.36
CA ARG A 221 0.17 5.52 -6.56
C ARG A 221 -0.33 4.11 -6.33
N SER A 222 -0.28 3.61 -5.10
CA SER A 222 -0.72 2.25 -4.80
C SER A 222 -2.18 2.01 -5.20
N GLY A 223 -3.03 3.04 -5.09
CA GLY A 223 -4.43 3.00 -5.50
C GLY A 223 -4.74 3.48 -6.92
N SER A 224 -3.81 4.14 -7.62
CA SER A 224 -4.12 4.83 -8.89
C SER A 224 -4.21 3.93 -10.13
N TYR A 225 -3.93 2.63 -10.02
CA TYR A 225 -3.99 1.66 -11.11
C TYR A 225 -5.03 0.54 -10.87
N LEU A 226 -6.02 0.83 -10.04
CA LEU A 226 -7.09 -0.13 -9.74
C LEU A 226 -8.22 -0.09 -10.78
N PHE A 227 -8.17 0.87 -11.72
CA PHE A 227 -9.18 1.06 -12.75
C PHE A 227 -8.56 1.24 -14.13
#